data_be5a0c4afa0b51c3afec310171b7fb4e
#
_entry.id   be5a0c4afa0b51c3afec310171b7fb4e
#
_cell.length_a   1.000
_cell.length_b   1.000
_cell.length_c   1.000
_cell.angle_alpha   90.00
_cell.angle_beta   90.00
_cell.angle_gamma   90.00
#
_symmetry.space_group_name_H-M   'P 1'
#
loop_
_entity.id
_entity.type
_entity.pdbx_description
1 polymer ?
#
loop_
_entity_poly.entity_id
_entity_poly.type
_entity_poly.pdbx_seq_one_letter_code
_entity_poly.pdbx_strand_id
1 'polypeptide(L)'
;RKYCFYSDDADIAAWMRQGAPTFKRCIEAQIMDLSDDIAYSVHDVEDAISLGAMDPVGADKDSELEGLINSTLSWYHPDFSADELGQAWHRLRNSSYWLASYDHSRVDQAALKTMSSQLIGRFVDATVLATRQCYGAGALTRYAADLVVSREIQAEIMILKGDAVRYVMAPREHEPTYLRQRTILFDLAQAMEELSLIHI
;
A
#
# COMPACT_ATOMS: atom_id res chain seq x y z
N ARG A 1 -10.63 10.41 15.56
CA ARG A 1 -11.54 9.55 14.78
C ARG A 1 -11.79 10.24 13.45
N LYS A 2 -11.63 9.53 12.33
CA LYS A 2 -12.07 10.03 11.02
C LYS A 2 -13.57 9.78 10.93
N TYR A 3 -14.36 10.81 10.67
CA TYR A 3 -15.78 10.71 10.37
C TYR A 3 -15.93 10.74 8.85
N CYS A 4 -16.76 9.83 8.32
CA CYS A 4 -16.98 9.69 6.89
C CYS A 4 -18.36 10.17 6.45
N PHE A 5 -19.09 10.92 7.28
CA PHE A 5 -20.40 11.46 6.96
C PHE A 5 -20.64 12.79 7.68
N TYR A 6 -21.47 13.63 7.11
CA TYR A 6 -21.92 14.88 7.71
C TYR A 6 -23.01 14.63 8.76
N SER A 7 -23.25 15.62 9.64
CA SER A 7 -24.29 15.53 10.67
C SER A 7 -25.68 15.25 10.09
N ASP A 8 -25.97 15.78 8.91
CA ASP A 8 -27.24 15.64 8.21
C ASP A 8 -27.45 14.22 7.64
N ASP A 9 -26.36 13.43 7.49
CA ASP A 9 -26.38 12.06 7.03
C ASP A 9 -26.42 11.03 8.18
N ALA A 10 -26.62 11.48 9.42
CA ALA A 10 -26.56 10.60 10.59
C ALA A 10 -27.54 9.43 10.53
N ASP A 11 -28.76 9.65 10.04
CA ASP A 11 -29.78 8.61 9.89
C ASP A 11 -29.40 7.58 8.84
N ILE A 12 -28.79 8.01 7.73
CA ILE A 12 -28.26 7.14 6.67
C ILE A 12 -27.10 6.33 7.21
N ALA A 13 -26.19 6.97 7.95
CA ALA A 13 -25.06 6.28 8.58
C ALA A 13 -25.52 5.24 9.62
N ALA A 14 -26.56 5.55 10.41
CA ALA A 14 -27.19 4.61 11.33
C ALA A 14 -27.81 3.41 10.60
N TRP A 15 -28.54 3.67 9.51
CA TRP A 15 -29.10 2.62 8.66
C TRP A 15 -28.00 1.73 8.03
N MET A 16 -26.92 2.34 7.52
CA MET A 16 -25.78 1.60 6.96
C MET A 16 -25.11 0.71 8.02
N ARG A 17 -25.12 1.15 9.29
CA ARG A 17 -24.54 0.42 10.41
C ARG A 17 -25.51 -0.53 11.12
N GLN A 18 -26.73 -0.66 10.63
CA GLN A 18 -27.74 -1.51 11.25
C GLN A 18 -27.26 -2.97 11.35
N GLY A 19 -27.32 -3.53 12.56
CA GLY A 19 -26.82 -4.89 12.85
C GLY A 19 -25.31 -5.02 12.92
N ALA A 20 -24.55 -3.93 12.84
CA ALA A 20 -23.11 -3.97 12.98
C ALA A 20 -22.68 -4.26 14.43
N PRO A 21 -21.83 -5.28 14.68
CA PRO A 21 -21.15 -5.41 15.95
C PRO A 21 -20.31 -4.17 16.26
N THR A 22 -20.11 -3.89 17.55
CA THR A 22 -19.34 -2.72 17.99
C THR A 22 -17.93 -2.76 17.40
N PHE A 23 -17.53 -1.68 16.73
CA PHE A 23 -16.23 -1.48 16.06
C PHE A 23 -15.90 -2.45 14.92
N LYS A 24 -16.81 -3.36 14.53
CA LYS A 24 -16.57 -4.25 13.38
C LYS A 24 -16.78 -3.50 12.05
N ARG A 25 -15.84 -3.64 11.11
CA ARG A 25 -16.00 -3.23 9.73
C ARG A 25 -16.71 -4.34 8.93
N CYS A 26 -17.54 -3.98 7.98
CA CYS A 26 -18.09 -4.95 7.05
C CYS A 26 -17.00 -5.49 6.11
N ILE A 27 -17.24 -6.65 5.51
CA ILE A 27 -16.25 -7.29 4.63
C ILE A 27 -15.91 -6.41 3.42
N GLU A 28 -16.88 -5.66 2.90
CA GLU A 28 -16.68 -4.73 1.78
C GLU A 28 -15.68 -3.63 2.14
N ALA A 29 -15.75 -3.09 3.35
CA ALA A 29 -14.80 -2.09 3.83
C ALA A 29 -13.39 -2.71 4.09
N GLN A 30 -13.34 -3.97 4.52
CA GLN A 30 -12.07 -4.68 4.69
C GLN A 30 -11.41 -4.97 3.33
N ILE A 31 -12.20 -5.30 2.30
CA ILE A 31 -11.72 -5.47 0.93
C ILE A 31 -11.17 -4.15 0.39
N MET A 32 -11.88 -3.04 0.59
CA MET A 32 -11.42 -1.71 0.18
C MET A 32 -10.08 -1.36 0.83
N ASP A 33 -9.95 -1.53 2.13
CA ASP A 33 -8.72 -1.24 2.86
C ASP A 33 -7.54 -2.09 2.35
N LEU A 34 -7.74 -3.40 2.14
CA LEU A 34 -6.69 -4.27 1.62
C LEU A 34 -6.34 -3.94 0.17
N SER A 35 -7.34 -3.61 -0.66
CA SER A 35 -7.09 -3.22 -2.06
C SER A 35 -6.25 -1.96 -2.15
N ASP A 36 -6.50 -0.99 -1.28
CA ASP A 36 -5.72 0.23 -1.15
C ASP A 36 -4.28 -0.08 -0.73
N ASP A 37 -4.10 -0.90 0.31
CA ASP A 37 -2.79 -1.34 0.79
C ASP A 37 -1.98 -2.08 -0.30
N ILE A 38 -2.62 -2.98 -1.05
CA ILE A 38 -1.98 -3.69 -2.17
C ILE A 38 -1.59 -2.72 -3.28
N ALA A 39 -2.53 -1.87 -3.71
CA ALA A 39 -2.30 -0.94 -4.80
C ALA A 39 -1.14 0.00 -4.49
N TYR A 40 -1.16 0.68 -3.35
CA TYR A 40 -0.09 1.58 -2.95
C TYR A 40 1.25 0.86 -2.81
N SER A 41 1.32 -0.25 -2.09
CA SER A 41 2.58 -0.95 -1.88
C SER A 41 3.23 -1.43 -3.17
N VAL A 42 2.45 -1.94 -4.13
CA VAL A 42 2.98 -2.44 -5.40
C VAL A 42 3.35 -1.31 -6.35
N HIS A 43 2.52 -0.25 -6.45
CA HIS A 43 2.80 0.87 -7.33
C HIS A 43 3.96 1.74 -6.82
N ASP A 44 4.10 1.91 -5.52
CA ASP A 44 5.24 2.65 -4.96
C ASP A 44 6.58 1.95 -5.27
N VAL A 45 6.62 0.61 -5.21
CA VAL A 45 7.80 -0.17 -5.64
C VAL A 45 8.04 -0.03 -7.15
N GLU A 46 6.98 -0.11 -7.95
CA GLU A 46 7.06 0.11 -9.40
C GLU A 46 7.65 1.49 -9.72
N ASP A 47 7.15 2.52 -9.05
CA ASP A 47 7.62 3.89 -9.22
C ASP A 47 9.06 4.06 -8.74
N ALA A 48 9.44 3.47 -7.60
CA ALA A 48 10.81 3.51 -7.10
C ALA A 48 11.80 2.89 -8.09
N ILE A 49 11.46 1.76 -8.71
CA ILE A 49 12.27 1.13 -9.76
C ILE A 49 12.30 2.00 -11.03
N SER A 50 11.14 2.47 -11.48
CA SER A 50 11.01 3.28 -12.69
C SER A 50 11.77 4.59 -12.61
N LEU A 51 11.85 5.21 -11.43
CA LEU A 51 12.59 6.43 -11.16
C LEU A 51 14.09 6.19 -10.89
N GLY A 52 14.53 4.93 -10.83
CA GLY A 52 15.89 4.57 -10.49
C GLY A 52 16.26 4.81 -9.02
N ALA A 53 15.28 5.02 -8.16
CA ALA A 53 15.49 5.17 -6.71
C ALA A 53 15.79 3.83 -6.03
N MET A 54 15.26 2.75 -6.59
CA MET A 54 15.49 1.37 -6.16
C MET A 54 16.10 0.54 -7.28
N ASP A 55 17.21 -0.13 -7.00
CA ASP A 55 17.76 -1.16 -7.87
C ASP A 55 17.10 -2.52 -7.56
N PRO A 56 16.29 -3.08 -8.47
CA PRO A 56 15.61 -4.34 -8.22
C PRO A 56 16.57 -5.53 -8.02
N VAL A 57 17.85 -5.41 -8.42
CA VAL A 57 18.88 -6.43 -8.25
C VAL A 57 19.73 -6.19 -7.02
N GLY A 58 20.11 -4.94 -6.76
CA GLY A 58 21.04 -4.56 -5.70
C GLY A 58 20.49 -4.70 -4.27
N ALA A 59 19.20 -4.84 -4.11
CA ALA A 59 18.53 -5.02 -2.82
C ALA A 59 18.81 -6.39 -2.13
N ASP A 60 19.63 -7.26 -2.74
CA ASP A 60 20.10 -8.51 -2.13
C ASP A 60 21.33 -8.34 -1.24
N LYS A 61 21.90 -7.14 -1.17
CA LYS A 61 22.99 -6.89 -0.21
C LYS A 61 22.42 -6.90 1.21
N ASP A 62 23.02 -7.64 2.12
CA ASP A 62 22.57 -7.78 3.51
C ASP A 62 22.30 -6.43 4.17
N SER A 63 23.14 -5.43 3.91
CA SER A 63 22.96 -4.07 4.43
C SER A 63 21.74 -3.32 3.90
N GLU A 64 21.34 -3.59 2.65
CA GLU A 64 20.14 -2.99 2.06
C GLU A 64 18.87 -3.61 2.65
N LEU A 65 18.85 -4.94 2.77
CA LEU A 65 17.73 -5.65 3.39
C LEU A 65 17.57 -5.27 4.87
N GLU A 66 18.66 -5.19 5.62
CA GLU A 66 18.63 -4.74 7.01
C GLU A 66 18.09 -3.31 7.10
N GLY A 67 18.53 -2.41 6.23
CA GLY A 67 18.03 -1.04 6.17
C GLY A 67 16.54 -0.96 5.83
N LEU A 68 16.05 -1.80 4.91
CA LEU A 68 14.64 -1.90 4.54
C LEU A 68 13.79 -2.38 5.73
N ILE A 69 14.21 -3.47 6.38
CA ILE A 69 13.53 -4.03 7.56
C ILE A 69 13.47 -2.99 8.68
N ASN A 70 14.59 -2.32 8.99
CA ASN A 70 14.64 -1.30 10.03
C ASN A 70 13.73 -0.11 9.72
N SER A 71 13.68 0.34 8.48
CA SER A 71 12.77 1.40 8.03
C SER A 71 11.31 0.98 8.20
N THR A 72 10.97 -0.26 7.82
CA THR A 72 9.62 -0.81 7.97
C THR A 72 9.19 -0.87 9.44
N LEU A 73 10.05 -1.42 10.30
CA LEU A 73 9.77 -1.57 11.72
C LEU A 73 9.63 -0.21 12.43
N SER A 74 10.51 0.75 12.10
CA SER A 74 10.50 2.06 12.74
C SER A 74 9.35 2.95 12.31
N TRP A 75 8.88 2.82 11.07
CA TRP A 75 7.82 3.67 10.52
C TRP A 75 6.41 3.15 10.84
N TYR A 76 6.19 1.86 10.61
CA TYR A 76 4.85 1.28 10.76
C TYR A 76 4.62 0.63 12.12
N HIS A 77 5.67 0.35 12.89
CA HIS A 77 5.60 -0.41 14.16
C HIS A 77 4.71 -1.66 14.03
N PRO A 78 4.90 -2.48 13.00
CA PRO A 78 4.04 -3.61 12.73
C PRO A 78 4.28 -4.74 13.74
N ASP A 79 3.27 -5.61 13.90
CA ASP A 79 3.40 -6.84 14.68
C ASP A 79 4.09 -7.94 13.85
N PHE A 80 5.32 -7.65 13.36
CA PHE A 80 6.19 -8.59 12.65
C PHE A 80 7.61 -8.51 13.21
N SER A 81 8.27 -9.68 13.27
CA SER A 81 9.70 -9.74 13.56
C SER A 81 10.53 -9.37 12.32
N ALA A 82 11.79 -9.00 12.53
CA ALA A 82 12.74 -8.78 11.44
C ALA A 82 12.90 -10.02 10.56
N ASP A 83 12.90 -11.22 11.16
CA ASP A 83 13.01 -12.48 10.44
C ASP A 83 11.80 -12.73 9.53
N GLU A 84 10.58 -12.45 10.00
CA GLU A 84 9.37 -12.62 9.18
C GLU A 84 9.38 -11.67 7.97
N LEU A 85 9.80 -10.43 8.17
CA LEU A 85 9.94 -9.46 7.08
C LEU A 85 11.06 -9.85 6.11
N GLY A 86 12.19 -10.36 6.62
CA GLY A 86 13.27 -10.88 5.80
C GLY A 86 12.83 -12.07 4.93
N GLN A 87 12.12 -13.03 5.52
CA GLN A 87 11.56 -14.16 4.79
C GLN A 87 10.53 -13.71 3.74
N ALA A 88 9.69 -12.72 4.06
CA ALA A 88 8.75 -12.13 3.12
C ALA A 88 9.47 -11.51 1.92
N TRP A 89 10.52 -10.73 2.16
CA TRP A 89 11.36 -10.17 1.10
C TRP A 89 11.97 -11.25 0.20
N HIS A 90 12.55 -12.28 0.79
CA HIS A 90 13.12 -13.39 0.03
C HIS A 90 12.09 -14.13 -0.83
N ARG A 91 10.85 -14.32 -0.33
CA ARG A 91 9.76 -14.92 -1.13
C ARG A 91 9.41 -14.08 -2.35
N LEU A 92 9.31 -12.75 -2.18
CA LEU A 92 9.04 -11.82 -3.27
C LEU A 92 10.15 -11.84 -4.31
N ARG A 93 11.40 -11.72 -3.88
CA ARG A 93 12.59 -11.70 -4.73
C ARG A 93 12.80 -13.00 -5.52
N ASN A 94 12.49 -14.13 -4.92
CA ASN A 94 12.64 -15.44 -5.55
C ASN A 94 11.46 -15.82 -6.47
N SER A 95 10.47 -14.94 -6.63
CA SER A 95 9.39 -15.19 -7.58
C SER A 95 9.88 -15.05 -9.02
N SER A 96 9.34 -15.87 -9.92
CA SER A 96 9.77 -15.91 -11.33
C SER A 96 9.45 -14.63 -12.11
N TYR A 97 8.61 -13.78 -11.57
CA TYR A 97 8.21 -12.49 -12.18
C TYR A 97 8.94 -11.29 -11.58
N TRP A 98 9.78 -11.48 -10.56
CA TRP A 98 10.61 -10.39 -10.05
C TRP A 98 11.69 -10.03 -11.08
N LEU A 99 11.98 -8.73 -11.21
CA LEU A 99 12.93 -8.25 -12.19
C LEU A 99 14.36 -8.70 -11.88
N ALA A 100 15.05 -9.22 -12.88
CA ALA A 100 16.46 -9.56 -12.81
C ALA A 100 17.39 -8.38 -13.19
N SER A 101 16.85 -7.38 -13.89
CA SER A 101 17.54 -6.14 -14.27
C SER A 101 16.51 -5.09 -14.64
N TYR A 102 16.92 -3.81 -14.70
CA TYR A 102 16.10 -2.74 -15.22
C TYR A 102 16.97 -1.64 -15.83
N ASP A 103 16.85 -1.42 -17.15
CA ASP A 103 17.64 -0.45 -17.91
C ASP A 103 16.79 0.65 -18.60
N HIS A 104 15.52 0.80 -18.20
CA HIS A 104 14.53 1.70 -18.79
C HIS A 104 14.13 1.39 -20.24
N SER A 105 14.55 0.25 -20.78
CA SER A 105 14.11 -0.22 -22.10
C SER A 105 12.59 -0.48 -22.11
N ARG A 106 12.00 -0.48 -23.30
CA ARG A 106 10.57 -0.84 -23.44
C ARG A 106 10.28 -2.27 -22.97
N VAL A 107 11.26 -3.15 -23.10
CA VAL A 107 11.14 -4.54 -22.62
C VAL A 107 11.10 -4.57 -21.10
N ASP A 108 12.01 -3.87 -20.45
CA ASP A 108 12.06 -3.81 -18.99
C ASP A 108 10.85 -3.07 -18.39
N GLN A 109 10.37 -2.01 -19.05
CA GLN A 109 9.12 -1.36 -18.66
C GLN A 109 7.91 -2.33 -18.74
N ALA A 110 7.83 -3.16 -19.78
CA ALA A 110 6.80 -4.18 -19.89
C ALA A 110 6.94 -5.27 -18.82
N ALA A 111 8.18 -5.67 -18.52
CA ALA A 111 8.49 -6.63 -17.46
C ALA A 111 8.10 -6.06 -16.07
N LEU A 112 8.38 -4.79 -15.81
CA LEU A 112 8.00 -4.10 -14.58
C LEU A 112 6.46 -4.08 -14.40
N LYS A 113 5.70 -3.75 -15.45
CA LYS A 113 4.24 -3.83 -15.43
C LYS A 113 3.72 -5.26 -15.21
N THR A 114 4.42 -6.24 -15.78
CA THR A 114 4.09 -7.65 -15.56
C THR A 114 4.33 -8.04 -14.11
N MET A 115 5.43 -7.63 -13.51
CA MET A 115 5.74 -7.84 -12.10
C MET A 115 4.63 -7.27 -11.21
N SER A 116 4.25 -6.01 -11.40
CA SER A 116 3.17 -5.37 -10.64
C SER A 116 1.85 -6.12 -10.76
N SER A 117 1.46 -6.53 -11.97
CA SER A 117 0.25 -7.31 -12.20
C SER A 117 0.29 -8.67 -11.51
N GLN A 118 1.41 -9.36 -11.52
CA GLN A 118 1.59 -10.67 -10.88
C GLN A 118 1.55 -10.55 -9.35
N LEU A 119 2.15 -9.51 -8.78
CA LEU A 119 2.10 -9.25 -7.34
C LEU A 119 0.66 -9.00 -6.88
N ILE A 120 -0.07 -8.12 -7.58
CA ILE A 120 -1.48 -7.84 -7.27
C ILE A 120 -2.30 -9.13 -7.38
N GLY A 121 -2.17 -9.88 -8.47
CA GLY A 121 -2.87 -11.15 -8.68
C GLY A 121 -2.59 -12.15 -7.55
N ARG A 122 -1.32 -12.32 -7.17
CA ARG A 122 -0.91 -13.19 -6.07
C ARG A 122 -1.59 -12.84 -4.75
N PHE A 123 -1.61 -11.57 -4.37
CA PHE A 123 -2.19 -11.13 -3.11
C PHE A 123 -3.71 -11.28 -3.08
N VAL A 124 -4.36 -10.96 -4.20
CA VAL A 124 -5.80 -11.12 -4.37
C VAL A 124 -6.20 -12.59 -4.31
N ASP A 125 -5.56 -13.44 -5.11
CA ASP A 125 -5.88 -14.88 -5.19
C ASP A 125 -5.66 -15.58 -3.85
N ALA A 126 -4.55 -15.29 -3.17
CA ALA A 126 -4.25 -15.84 -1.85
C ALA A 126 -5.32 -15.44 -0.81
N THR A 127 -5.76 -14.18 -0.84
CA THR A 127 -6.78 -13.65 0.07
C THR A 127 -8.16 -14.26 -0.23
N VAL A 128 -8.53 -14.33 -1.52
CA VAL A 128 -9.79 -14.97 -1.94
C VAL A 128 -9.80 -16.43 -1.52
N LEU A 129 -8.73 -17.17 -1.79
CA LEU A 129 -8.61 -18.58 -1.42
C LEU A 129 -8.75 -18.77 0.09
N ALA A 130 -8.00 -18.04 0.91
CA ALA A 130 -8.05 -18.15 2.36
C ALA A 130 -9.44 -17.80 2.92
N THR A 131 -10.07 -16.74 2.41
CA THR A 131 -11.41 -16.34 2.83
C THR A 131 -12.45 -17.40 2.44
N ARG A 132 -12.37 -17.96 1.23
CA ARG A 132 -13.25 -19.03 0.77
C ARG A 132 -13.06 -20.36 1.49
N GLN A 133 -11.85 -20.68 1.88
CA GLN A 133 -11.56 -21.83 2.73
C GLN A 133 -12.20 -21.70 4.12
N CYS A 134 -12.26 -20.50 4.66
CA CYS A 134 -12.86 -20.24 5.97
C CYS A 134 -14.39 -20.20 5.93
N TYR A 135 -15.00 -19.57 4.90
CA TYR A 135 -16.43 -19.26 4.87
C TYR A 135 -17.21 -19.98 3.74
N GLY A 136 -16.53 -20.75 2.88
CA GLY A 136 -17.16 -21.47 1.78
C GLY A 136 -17.50 -20.59 0.57
N ALA A 137 -18.20 -21.18 -0.41
CA ALA A 137 -18.51 -20.55 -1.69
C ALA A 137 -19.75 -19.64 -1.67
N GLY A 138 -20.50 -19.60 -0.56
CA GLY A 138 -21.71 -18.81 -0.42
C GLY A 138 -21.48 -17.30 -0.52
N ALA A 139 -22.57 -16.53 -0.57
CA ALA A 139 -22.50 -15.08 -0.53
C ALA A 139 -21.93 -14.62 0.82
N LEU A 140 -20.92 -13.77 0.77
CA LEU A 140 -20.35 -13.09 1.92
C LEU A 140 -20.83 -11.65 1.91
N THR A 141 -21.57 -11.26 2.94
CA THR A 141 -22.19 -9.93 2.98
C THR A 141 -21.99 -9.27 4.33
N ARG A 142 -21.65 -7.99 4.31
CA ARG A 142 -21.57 -7.13 5.49
C ARG A 142 -20.75 -7.71 6.65
N TYR A 143 -21.42 -8.19 7.69
CA TYR A 143 -20.80 -8.66 8.94
C TYR A 143 -20.81 -10.18 9.10
N ALA A 144 -21.28 -10.91 8.07
CA ALA A 144 -21.36 -12.38 8.10
C ALA A 144 -19.99 -13.06 7.98
N ALA A 145 -19.00 -12.35 7.44
CA ALA A 145 -17.64 -12.84 7.28
C ALA A 145 -16.62 -11.73 7.52
N ASP A 146 -15.38 -12.13 7.75
CA ASP A 146 -14.22 -11.27 7.75
C ASP A 146 -13.28 -11.67 6.61
N LEU A 147 -12.54 -10.71 6.07
CA LEU A 147 -11.50 -10.99 5.09
C LEU A 147 -10.34 -11.73 5.77
N VAL A 148 -9.92 -12.85 5.20
CA VAL A 148 -8.83 -13.67 5.73
C VAL A 148 -7.59 -13.45 4.87
N VAL A 149 -6.58 -12.83 5.47
CA VAL A 149 -5.26 -12.62 4.84
C VAL A 149 -4.24 -13.40 5.64
N SER A 150 -3.50 -14.30 5.00
CA SER A 150 -2.46 -15.07 5.68
C SER A 150 -1.35 -14.15 6.22
N ARG A 151 -0.71 -14.56 7.31
CA ARG A 151 0.40 -13.78 7.90
C ARG A 151 1.54 -13.56 6.91
N GLU A 152 1.79 -14.53 6.04
CA GLU A 152 2.80 -14.44 4.98
C GLU A 152 2.50 -13.33 3.99
N ILE A 153 1.26 -13.24 3.49
CA ILE A 153 0.81 -12.19 2.58
C ILE A 153 0.83 -10.82 3.26
N GLN A 154 0.40 -10.76 4.52
CA GLN A 154 0.48 -9.51 5.29
C GLN A 154 1.93 -9.02 5.45
N ALA A 155 2.88 -9.93 5.71
CA ALA A 155 4.31 -9.59 5.80
C ALA A 155 4.88 -9.15 4.45
N GLU A 156 4.47 -9.78 3.34
CA GLU A 156 4.88 -9.38 1.98
C GLU A 156 4.36 -7.99 1.61
N ILE A 157 3.10 -7.67 1.88
CA ILE A 157 2.55 -6.32 1.67
C ILE A 157 3.28 -5.30 2.59
N MET A 158 3.54 -5.68 3.85
CA MET A 158 4.19 -4.80 4.81
C MET A 158 5.62 -4.43 4.40
N ILE A 159 6.41 -5.39 3.91
CA ILE A 159 7.77 -5.10 3.46
C ILE A 159 7.79 -4.25 2.19
N LEU A 160 6.84 -4.42 1.26
CA LEU A 160 6.69 -3.54 0.10
C LEU A 160 6.30 -2.12 0.51
N LYS A 161 5.44 -1.94 1.52
CA LYS A 161 5.16 -0.60 2.11
C LYS A 161 6.41 0.02 2.72
N GLY A 162 7.26 -0.77 3.36
CA GLY A 162 8.55 -0.32 3.89
C GLY A 162 9.52 0.13 2.80
N ASP A 163 9.48 -0.53 1.65
CA ASP A 163 10.26 -0.17 0.47
C ASP A 163 9.90 1.25 -0.01
N ALA A 164 8.61 1.55 -0.12
CA ALA A 164 8.12 2.89 -0.43
C ALA A 164 8.63 3.95 0.56
N VAL A 165 8.61 3.64 1.85
CA VAL A 165 9.15 4.56 2.87
C VAL A 165 10.63 4.82 2.64
N ARG A 166 11.41 3.77 2.42
CA ARG A 166 12.86 3.85 2.27
C ARG A 166 13.30 4.62 1.03
N TYR A 167 12.70 4.33 -0.11
CA TYR A 167 13.17 4.81 -1.41
C TYR A 167 12.37 6.00 -1.96
N VAL A 168 11.14 6.20 -1.53
CA VAL A 168 10.27 7.26 -2.04
C VAL A 168 10.05 8.35 -1.00
N MET A 169 9.72 7.99 0.25
CA MET A 169 9.27 8.97 1.24
C MET A 169 10.41 9.52 2.13
N ALA A 170 11.43 8.71 2.45
CA ALA A 170 12.52 9.09 3.34
C ALA A 170 13.69 9.84 2.69
N PRO A 171 13.95 9.81 1.36
CA PRO A 171 15.07 10.51 0.78
C PRO A 171 14.94 12.03 0.97
N ARG A 172 15.83 12.59 1.78
CA ARG A 172 15.93 14.06 2.02
C ARG A 172 16.45 14.84 0.81
N GLU A 173 16.94 14.17 -0.20
CA GLU A 173 17.50 14.78 -1.39
C GLU A 173 16.48 15.65 -2.15
N HIS A 174 15.21 15.33 -2.05
CA HIS A 174 14.11 16.10 -2.65
C HIS A 174 13.49 17.16 -1.71
N GLU A 175 13.94 17.24 -0.45
CA GLU A 175 13.37 18.18 0.54
C GLU A 175 13.35 19.65 0.04
N PRO A 176 14.43 20.19 -0.57
CA PRO A 176 14.39 21.55 -1.12
C PRO A 176 13.32 21.75 -2.21
N THR A 177 13.09 20.74 -3.06
CA THR A 177 12.05 20.76 -4.10
C THR A 177 10.66 20.73 -3.47
N TYR A 178 10.42 19.87 -2.49
CA TYR A 178 9.13 19.81 -1.79
C TYR A 178 8.82 21.10 -1.03
N LEU A 179 9.81 21.71 -0.38
CA LEU A 179 9.63 22.99 0.29
C LEU A 179 9.25 24.09 -0.71
N ARG A 180 9.90 24.15 -1.88
CA ARG A 180 9.55 25.09 -2.94
C ARG A 180 8.15 24.83 -3.49
N GLN A 181 7.79 23.60 -3.76
CA GLN A 181 6.45 23.24 -4.25
C GLN A 181 5.37 23.61 -3.21
N ARG A 182 5.63 23.36 -1.94
CA ARG A 182 4.75 23.77 -0.84
C ARG A 182 4.55 25.27 -0.80
N THR A 183 5.61 26.07 -0.94
CA THR A 183 5.51 27.53 -1.01
C THR A 183 4.63 27.97 -2.19
N ILE A 184 4.88 27.42 -3.38
CA ILE A 184 4.08 27.73 -4.58
C ILE A 184 2.59 27.42 -4.37
N LEU A 185 2.26 26.29 -3.73
CA LEU A 185 0.88 25.92 -3.44
C LEU A 185 0.22 26.88 -2.46
N PHE A 186 0.94 27.31 -1.42
CA PHE A 186 0.43 28.31 -0.47
C PHE A 186 0.20 29.67 -1.15
N ASP A 187 1.17 30.15 -1.93
CA ASP A 187 1.05 31.41 -2.66
C ASP A 187 -0.12 31.38 -3.66
N LEU A 188 -0.31 30.25 -4.34
CA LEU A 188 -1.45 30.05 -5.23
C LEU A 188 -2.78 30.07 -4.48
N ALA A 189 -2.87 29.36 -3.37
CA ALA A 189 -4.08 29.32 -2.55
C ALA A 189 -4.45 30.71 -2.02
N GLN A 190 -3.45 31.48 -1.55
CA GLN A 190 -3.64 32.84 -1.09
C GLN A 190 -4.09 33.77 -2.24
N ALA A 191 -3.47 33.68 -3.40
CA ALA A 191 -3.88 34.47 -4.56
C ALA A 191 -5.33 34.14 -5.01
N MET A 192 -5.72 32.87 -4.95
CA MET A 192 -7.10 32.47 -5.25
C MET A 192 -8.10 33.03 -4.23
N GLU A 193 -7.75 33.06 -2.96
CA GLU A 193 -8.57 33.64 -1.88
C GLU A 193 -8.72 35.17 -2.08
N GLU A 194 -7.60 35.88 -2.33
CA GLU A 194 -7.60 37.35 -2.56
C GLU A 194 -8.39 37.73 -3.80
N LEU A 195 -8.37 36.92 -4.87
CA LEU A 195 -9.14 37.14 -6.09
C LEU A 195 -10.61 36.75 -5.95
N SER A 196 -11.07 36.32 -4.76
CA SER A 196 -12.44 35.83 -4.52
C SER A 196 -12.88 34.74 -5.50
N LEU A 197 -11.94 33.92 -5.98
CA LEU A 197 -12.24 32.83 -6.91
C LEU A 197 -12.76 31.58 -6.20
N ILE A 198 -12.66 31.55 -4.85
CA ILE A 198 -13.22 30.51 -4.00
C ILE A 198 -14.22 31.19 -3.07
N HIS A 199 -15.49 31.12 -3.42
CA HIS A 199 -16.58 31.36 -2.51
C HIS A 199 -17.10 30.00 -2.03
N ILE A 200 -16.65 29.61 -0.86
CA ILE A 200 -17.21 28.47 -0.12
C ILE A 200 -18.03 29.03 1.02
#